data_a52ecfb28f718e7dae2b5a5ba5e9aebb
#
_entry.id   a52ecfb28f718e7dae2b5a5ba5e9aebb
#
_cell.length_a   1.000
_cell.length_b   1.000
_cell.length_c   1.000
_cell.angle_alpha   90.00
_cell.angle_beta   90.00
_cell.angle_gamma   90.00
#
_symmetry.space_group_name_H-M   'P 1'
#
loop_
_entity.id
_entity.type
_entity.pdbx_description
1 polymer ?
#
loop_
_entity_poly.entity_id
_entity_poly.type
_entity_poly.pdbx_seq_one_letter_code
_entity_poly.pdbx_strand_id
1 'polypeptide(L)'
;RSQADNGAGLTKGIIGLSNKGQARKPDDWGALRAWAWGASRGLDYLETEKSVDAKHVGIEGVSRYGKAALIAMAYDTRFALVLIGSSGEGGANLHRRNWGEAVENLTGSGEYHWMAGNFMKYGAAEATFGSKNAGDIPVDAHELLALCAPRPTFISYGVPEKGDAKWLDHQGSFMAAIAAQPVYRLLGAKDLGRSDNYKSERMPEVNVSMLDGQLAWRQHDGGHTDGPNWKYFIPWADRMIGHKAQ
;
A
#
# COMPACT_ATOMS: atom_id res chain seq x y z
N ARG A 1 -3.71 -18.19 -6.59
CA ARG A 1 -4.14 -17.06 -5.74
C ARG A 1 -4.83 -17.63 -4.50
N SER A 2 -4.43 -17.14 -3.33
CA SER A 2 -5.04 -17.54 -2.04
C SER A 2 -6.47 -17.00 -1.87
N GLN A 3 -6.81 -15.95 -2.61
CA GLN A 3 -8.10 -15.28 -2.60
C GLN A 3 -8.45 -14.74 -4.00
N ALA A 4 -9.70 -14.91 -4.44
CA ALA A 4 -10.17 -14.37 -5.70
C ALA A 4 -10.38 -12.85 -5.62
N ASP A 5 -10.19 -12.20 -6.76
CA ASP A 5 -10.35 -10.75 -6.93
C ASP A 5 -11.75 -10.41 -7.46
N ASN A 6 -12.75 -10.76 -6.69
CA ASN A 6 -14.15 -10.43 -6.95
C ASN A 6 -15.03 -10.70 -5.73
N GLY A 7 -16.27 -10.19 -5.76
CA GLY A 7 -17.23 -10.37 -4.67
C GLY A 7 -17.59 -11.83 -4.37
N ALA A 8 -17.60 -12.72 -5.38
CA ALA A 8 -17.86 -14.14 -5.16
C ALA A 8 -16.74 -14.82 -4.33
N GLY A 9 -15.55 -14.24 -4.31
CA GLY A 9 -14.45 -14.67 -3.46
C GLY A 9 -14.68 -14.49 -1.97
N LEU A 10 -15.64 -13.68 -1.55
CA LEU A 10 -15.91 -13.41 -0.13
C LEU A 10 -16.49 -14.61 0.63
N THR A 11 -16.95 -15.63 -0.07
CA THR A 11 -17.39 -16.92 0.51
C THR A 11 -16.48 -18.08 0.15
N LYS A 12 -15.34 -17.82 -0.48
CA LYS A 12 -14.38 -18.82 -0.97
C LYS A 12 -12.95 -18.43 -0.61
N GLY A 13 -11.99 -19.29 -0.98
CA GLY A 13 -10.57 -19.03 -0.69
C GLY A 13 -10.30 -18.89 0.80
N ILE A 14 -9.38 -18.03 1.17
CA ILE A 14 -8.98 -17.79 2.57
C ILE A 14 -10.13 -17.18 3.39
N ILE A 15 -10.87 -16.24 2.82
CA ILE A 15 -12.03 -15.65 3.49
C ILE A 15 -13.09 -16.73 3.73
N GLY A 16 -13.39 -17.55 2.71
CA GLY A 16 -14.34 -18.65 2.80
C GLY A 16 -13.95 -19.72 3.82
N LEU A 17 -12.67 -19.98 4.02
CA LEU A 17 -12.19 -20.85 5.10
C LEU A 17 -12.50 -20.26 6.48
N SER A 18 -12.30 -18.95 6.65
CA SER A 18 -12.53 -18.26 7.91
C SER A 18 -14.03 -18.17 8.25
N ASN A 19 -14.87 -17.78 7.30
CA ASN A 19 -16.31 -17.59 7.50
C ASN A 19 -17.15 -18.83 7.18
N LYS A 20 -16.52 -19.99 6.90
CA LYS A 20 -17.18 -21.26 6.56
C LYS A 20 -18.13 -21.15 5.36
N GLY A 21 -17.77 -20.37 4.37
CA GLY A 21 -18.56 -20.14 3.17
C GLY A 21 -19.80 -19.28 3.36
N GLN A 22 -19.97 -18.69 4.54
CA GLN A 22 -21.08 -17.77 4.85
C GLN A 22 -20.80 -16.37 4.34
N ALA A 23 -21.83 -15.53 4.28
CA ALA A 23 -21.65 -14.10 4.06
C ALA A 23 -20.75 -13.50 5.12
N ARG A 24 -19.81 -12.64 4.71
CA ARG A 24 -18.88 -12.00 5.65
C ARG A 24 -19.61 -11.08 6.62
N LYS A 25 -19.12 -11.05 7.85
CA LYS A 25 -19.52 -10.07 8.87
C LYS A 25 -18.90 -8.69 8.55
N PRO A 26 -19.40 -7.61 9.16
CA PRO A 26 -18.86 -6.27 8.95
C PRO A 26 -17.37 -6.12 9.25
N ASP A 27 -16.83 -6.90 10.19
CA ASP A 27 -15.43 -6.91 10.62
C ASP A 27 -14.56 -8.01 9.96
N ASP A 28 -15.15 -8.86 9.14
CA ASP A 28 -14.42 -9.87 8.38
C ASP A 28 -13.52 -9.21 7.31
N TRP A 29 -12.45 -9.92 6.96
CA TRP A 29 -11.46 -9.46 6.00
C TRP A 29 -12.03 -9.16 4.62
N GLY A 30 -11.44 -8.16 3.96
CA GLY A 30 -11.48 -8.03 2.51
C GLY A 30 -10.33 -8.79 1.83
N ALA A 31 -10.37 -8.81 0.51
CA ALA A 31 -9.39 -9.54 -0.29
C ALA A 31 -7.96 -9.02 -0.11
N LEU A 32 -7.76 -7.71 0.10
CA LEU A 32 -6.43 -7.13 0.34
C LEU A 32 -5.77 -7.75 1.58
N ARG A 33 -6.51 -7.88 2.67
CA ARG A 33 -5.98 -8.51 3.90
C ARG A 33 -5.74 -10.02 3.70
N ALA A 34 -6.60 -10.70 2.94
CA ALA A 34 -6.41 -12.11 2.63
C ALA A 34 -5.18 -12.36 1.75
N TRP A 35 -4.90 -11.48 0.78
CA TRP A 35 -3.66 -11.54 -0.01
C TRP A 35 -2.42 -11.28 0.83
N ALA A 36 -2.46 -10.27 1.70
CA ALA A 36 -1.39 -9.98 2.65
C ALA A 36 -1.10 -11.17 3.58
N TRP A 37 -2.16 -11.84 4.09
CA TRP A 37 -2.00 -13.06 4.86
C TRP A 37 -1.36 -14.18 4.03
N GLY A 38 -1.75 -14.33 2.76
CA GLY A 38 -1.11 -15.29 1.85
C GLY A 38 0.38 -15.03 1.65
N ALA A 39 0.79 -13.76 1.53
CA ALA A 39 2.20 -13.39 1.47
C ALA A 39 2.94 -13.76 2.77
N SER A 40 2.34 -13.54 3.94
CA SER A 40 2.90 -13.98 5.23
C SER A 40 3.09 -15.49 5.29
N ARG A 41 2.17 -16.30 4.73
CA ARG A 41 2.34 -17.77 4.63
C ARG A 41 3.47 -18.16 3.69
N GLY A 42 3.68 -17.38 2.62
CA GLY A 42 4.87 -17.53 1.78
C GLY A 42 6.16 -17.27 2.56
N LEU A 43 6.17 -16.23 3.39
CA LEU A 43 7.33 -15.92 4.25
C LEU A 43 7.61 -17.03 5.27
N ASP A 44 6.58 -17.64 5.88
CA ASP A 44 6.77 -18.81 6.76
C ASP A 44 7.53 -19.94 6.06
N TYR A 45 7.21 -20.20 4.78
CA TYR A 45 7.94 -21.19 3.99
C TYR A 45 9.39 -20.75 3.75
N LEU A 46 9.61 -19.48 3.38
CA LEU A 46 10.95 -18.96 3.14
C LEU A 46 11.84 -18.99 4.39
N GLU A 47 11.26 -18.88 5.58
CA GLU A 47 11.99 -19.05 6.86
C GLU A 47 12.52 -20.49 7.05
N THR A 48 11.93 -21.47 6.37
CA THR A 48 12.40 -22.87 6.40
C THR A 48 13.43 -23.19 5.30
N GLU A 49 13.57 -22.32 4.30
CA GLU A 49 14.41 -22.53 3.13
C GLU A 49 15.82 -22.01 3.36
N LYS A 50 16.80 -22.92 3.45
CA LYS A 50 18.20 -22.60 3.81
C LYS A 50 18.93 -21.72 2.78
N SER A 51 18.45 -21.69 1.53
CA SER A 51 19.00 -20.86 0.45
C SER A 51 18.54 -19.41 0.49
N VAL A 52 17.59 -19.07 1.39
CA VAL A 52 16.98 -17.75 1.51
C VAL A 52 17.39 -17.09 2.81
N ASP A 53 17.84 -15.84 2.74
CA ASP A 53 17.94 -14.98 3.91
C ASP A 53 16.57 -14.40 4.26
N ALA A 54 15.80 -15.14 5.04
CA ALA A 54 14.44 -14.80 5.39
C ALA A 54 14.30 -13.48 6.18
N LYS A 55 15.40 -12.99 6.80
CA LYS A 55 15.43 -11.72 7.53
C LYS A 55 15.43 -10.50 6.59
N HIS A 56 15.75 -10.71 5.31
CA HIS A 56 15.85 -9.66 4.32
C HIS A 56 14.86 -9.84 3.16
N VAL A 57 13.80 -10.62 3.37
CA VAL A 57 12.71 -10.76 2.39
C VAL A 57 11.90 -9.48 2.32
N GLY A 58 11.85 -8.89 1.14
CA GLY A 58 10.96 -7.77 0.81
C GLY A 58 9.65 -8.22 0.18
N ILE A 59 8.72 -7.30 0.06
CA ILE A 59 7.47 -7.50 -0.67
C ILE A 59 7.26 -6.37 -1.68
N GLU A 60 6.70 -6.71 -2.83
CA GLU A 60 6.44 -5.78 -3.91
C GLU A 60 5.04 -5.99 -4.48
N GLY A 61 4.47 -4.93 -5.04
CA GLY A 61 3.23 -5.00 -5.79
C GLY A 61 2.90 -3.69 -6.50
N VAL A 62 2.19 -3.83 -7.63
CA VAL A 62 1.66 -2.69 -8.41
C VAL A 62 0.14 -2.69 -8.33
N SER A 63 -0.47 -1.50 -8.34
CA SER A 63 -1.92 -1.35 -8.35
C SER A 63 -2.57 -1.96 -7.09
N ARG A 64 -3.60 -2.76 -7.23
CA ARG A 64 -4.23 -3.51 -6.13
C ARG A 64 -3.25 -4.42 -5.38
N TYR A 65 -2.21 -4.91 -6.04
CA TYR A 65 -1.16 -5.68 -5.38
C TYR A 65 -0.18 -4.77 -4.62
N GLY A 66 -0.01 -3.50 -5.03
CA GLY A 66 0.66 -2.47 -4.25
C GLY A 66 -0.10 -2.14 -2.96
N LYS A 67 -1.45 -2.07 -3.02
CA LYS A 67 -2.30 -1.97 -1.83
C LYS A 67 -2.05 -3.18 -0.89
N ALA A 68 -2.05 -4.40 -1.44
CA ALA A 68 -1.82 -5.62 -0.65
C ALA A 68 -0.40 -5.71 -0.08
N ALA A 69 0.61 -5.27 -0.83
CA ALA A 69 2.00 -5.23 -0.37
C ALA A 69 2.18 -4.28 0.82
N LEU A 70 1.58 -3.09 0.76
CA LEU A 70 1.56 -2.14 1.87
C LEU A 70 0.90 -2.75 3.11
N ILE A 71 -0.25 -3.40 2.95
CA ILE A 71 -0.94 -4.07 4.06
C ILE A 71 -0.10 -5.23 4.62
N ALA A 72 0.54 -6.03 3.77
CA ALA A 72 1.43 -7.10 4.23
C ALA A 72 2.59 -6.54 5.06
N MET A 73 3.27 -5.50 4.56
CA MET A 73 4.35 -4.82 5.26
C MET A 73 3.91 -4.24 6.61
N ALA A 74 2.72 -3.61 6.65
CA ALA A 74 2.20 -3.00 7.88
C ALA A 74 1.84 -4.03 8.96
N TYR A 75 1.26 -5.18 8.56
CA TYR A 75 0.73 -6.18 9.50
C TYR A 75 1.70 -7.32 9.81
N ASP A 76 2.72 -7.56 9.00
CA ASP A 76 3.75 -8.57 9.26
C ASP A 76 5.13 -7.91 9.33
N THR A 77 5.62 -7.78 10.55
CA THR A 77 6.88 -7.09 10.84
C THR A 77 8.13 -7.84 10.37
N ARG A 78 7.99 -9.07 9.88
CA ARG A 78 9.09 -9.87 9.33
C ARG A 78 9.48 -9.46 7.91
N PHE A 79 8.58 -8.82 7.15
CA PHE A 79 8.98 -8.23 5.88
C PHE A 79 9.97 -7.10 6.13
N ALA A 80 11.15 -7.21 5.52
CA ALA A 80 12.24 -6.27 5.74
C ALA A 80 12.06 -4.94 5.01
N LEU A 81 11.43 -4.96 3.84
CA LEU A 81 11.23 -3.79 2.99
C LEU A 81 10.04 -3.97 2.04
N VAL A 82 9.54 -2.87 1.49
CA VAL A 82 8.44 -2.89 0.52
C VAL A 82 8.65 -1.93 -0.63
N LEU A 83 8.25 -2.36 -1.85
CA LEU A 83 8.00 -1.48 -2.99
C LEU A 83 6.49 -1.42 -3.24
N ILE A 84 5.94 -0.22 -3.17
CA ILE A 84 4.52 0.09 -3.34
C ILE A 84 4.37 0.84 -4.66
N GLY A 85 3.97 0.13 -5.72
CA GLY A 85 3.82 0.70 -7.06
C GLY A 85 2.37 1.10 -7.33
N SER A 86 2.14 2.35 -7.73
CA SER A 86 0.86 2.86 -8.29
C SER A 86 -0.37 2.36 -7.53
N SER A 87 -0.33 2.44 -6.21
CA SER A 87 -1.31 1.74 -5.36
C SER A 87 -2.67 2.44 -5.25
N GLY A 88 -2.73 3.75 -5.44
CA GLY A 88 -3.99 4.50 -5.39
C GLY A 88 -4.73 4.41 -4.06
N GLU A 89 -6.03 4.56 -4.13
CA GLU A 89 -6.96 4.53 -2.98
C GLU A 89 -7.02 3.12 -2.35
N GLY A 90 -7.04 3.07 -1.03
CA GLY A 90 -6.87 1.80 -0.28
C GLY A 90 -5.44 1.30 -0.22
N GLY A 91 -4.50 2.00 -0.86
CA GLY A 91 -3.07 1.86 -0.75
C GLY A 91 -2.45 3.09 -0.08
N ALA A 92 -1.51 3.76 -0.76
CA ALA A 92 -0.81 4.91 -0.21
C ALA A 92 -1.58 6.25 -0.33
N ASN A 93 -2.69 6.29 -1.06
CA ASN A 93 -3.46 7.51 -1.27
C ASN A 93 -4.30 7.88 -0.04
N LEU A 94 -4.32 9.19 0.29
CA LEU A 94 -5.13 9.72 1.40
C LEU A 94 -6.62 9.62 1.12
N HIS A 95 -7.35 8.85 1.92
CA HIS A 95 -8.82 8.75 1.87
C HIS A 95 -9.51 10.11 1.95
N ARG A 96 -9.10 10.94 2.93
CA ARG A 96 -9.72 12.24 3.19
C ARG A 96 -9.45 13.29 2.13
N ARG A 97 -8.53 13.05 1.21
CA ARG A 97 -8.32 13.91 0.06
C ARG A 97 -9.48 13.83 -0.93
N ASN A 98 -10.13 12.68 -0.98
CA ASN A 98 -11.32 12.40 -1.79
C ASN A 98 -11.17 12.90 -3.25
N TRP A 99 -10.10 12.45 -3.92
CA TRP A 99 -9.75 12.85 -5.27
C TRP A 99 -9.38 11.64 -6.12
N GLY A 100 -9.86 11.59 -7.36
CA GLY A 100 -9.57 10.49 -8.29
C GLY A 100 -10.31 9.21 -7.91
N GLU A 101 -9.57 8.09 -7.78
CA GLU A 101 -10.08 6.88 -7.12
C GLU A 101 -10.31 7.22 -5.65
N ALA A 102 -11.56 7.23 -5.26
CA ALA A 102 -11.98 7.67 -3.94
C ALA A 102 -12.60 6.54 -3.13
N VAL A 103 -12.95 6.80 -1.89
CA VAL A 103 -13.60 5.81 -1.00
C VAL A 103 -14.88 5.24 -1.61
N GLU A 104 -15.63 6.05 -2.36
CA GLU A 104 -16.82 5.63 -3.09
C GLU A 104 -16.53 4.54 -4.12
N ASN A 105 -15.37 4.59 -4.81
CA ASN A 105 -14.95 3.54 -5.74
C ASN A 105 -14.69 2.22 -5.01
N LEU A 106 -13.98 2.28 -3.86
CA LEU A 106 -13.72 1.10 -3.03
C LEU A 106 -14.98 0.48 -2.41
N THR A 107 -16.07 1.21 -2.35
CA THR A 107 -17.37 0.71 -1.87
C THR A 107 -18.30 0.31 -3.01
N GLY A 108 -17.93 0.63 -4.25
CA GLY A 108 -18.65 0.28 -5.46
C GLY A 108 -18.59 -1.20 -5.81
N SER A 109 -19.48 -1.62 -6.72
CA SER A 109 -19.67 -3.03 -7.11
C SER A 109 -18.41 -3.72 -7.65
N GLY A 110 -17.47 -2.95 -8.21
CA GLY A 110 -16.21 -3.48 -8.76
C GLY A 110 -15.15 -3.80 -7.71
N GLU A 111 -15.16 -3.12 -6.56
CA GLU A 111 -14.01 -3.09 -5.64
C GLU A 111 -14.37 -3.36 -4.17
N TYR A 112 -15.65 -3.35 -3.80
CA TYR A 112 -16.09 -3.51 -2.41
C TYR A 112 -15.53 -4.76 -1.70
N HIS A 113 -15.12 -5.76 -2.45
CA HIS A 113 -14.55 -7.00 -1.91
C HIS A 113 -13.12 -6.82 -1.39
N TRP A 114 -12.42 -5.73 -1.75
CA TRP A 114 -11.07 -5.47 -1.27
C TRP A 114 -11.03 -5.11 0.20
N MET A 115 -12.02 -4.35 0.67
CA MET A 115 -12.07 -3.79 2.01
C MET A 115 -12.93 -4.65 2.96
N ALA A 116 -12.78 -4.48 4.26
CA ALA A 116 -13.68 -5.07 5.25
C ALA A 116 -15.11 -4.54 5.09
N GLY A 117 -16.11 -5.32 5.49
CA GLY A 117 -17.53 -4.92 5.36
C GLY A 117 -17.85 -3.58 6.01
N ASN A 118 -17.24 -3.28 7.17
CA ASN A 118 -17.40 -1.99 7.86
C ASN A 118 -16.99 -0.77 7.04
N PHE A 119 -16.10 -0.94 6.07
CA PHE A 119 -15.65 0.16 5.21
C PHE A 119 -16.79 0.71 4.34
N MET A 120 -17.75 -0.14 4.00
CA MET A 120 -18.88 0.20 3.13
C MET A 120 -19.68 1.41 3.62
N LYS A 121 -19.72 1.67 4.93
CA LYS A 121 -20.46 2.80 5.50
C LYS A 121 -19.86 4.18 5.19
N TYR A 122 -18.64 4.23 4.66
CA TYR A 122 -17.93 5.49 4.37
C TYR A 122 -18.01 5.91 2.91
N GLY A 123 -18.46 5.03 2.02
CA GLY A 123 -18.55 5.29 0.59
C GLY A 123 -19.89 5.85 0.14
N ALA A 124 -20.59 6.53 1.01
CA ALA A 124 -21.97 6.73 0.72
C ALA A 124 -22.48 8.13 1.02
N ALA A 125 -22.05 9.10 0.24
CA ALA A 125 -22.95 10.23 -0.02
C ALA A 125 -24.34 9.74 -0.52
N GLU A 126 -24.41 8.52 -1.06
CA GLU A 126 -25.57 7.90 -1.67
C GLU A 126 -26.10 6.66 -0.92
N ALA A 127 -25.45 6.18 0.13
CA ALA A 127 -25.96 5.03 0.87
C ALA A 127 -27.18 5.41 1.72
N THR A 128 -28.20 4.60 1.58
CA THR A 128 -29.45 4.73 2.31
C THR A 128 -29.36 4.44 3.81
N PHE A 129 -28.19 4.07 4.31
CA PHE A 129 -27.95 3.75 5.71
C PHE A 129 -26.67 4.43 6.23
N GLY A 130 -26.85 5.54 6.92
CA GLY A 130 -25.78 6.25 7.60
C GLY A 130 -24.86 7.02 6.65
N SER A 131 -25.05 8.31 6.57
CA SER A 131 -24.31 9.26 5.74
C SER A 131 -22.90 9.52 6.27
N LYS A 132 -22.03 8.51 6.28
CA LYS A 132 -20.61 8.68 6.56
C LYS A 132 -19.83 8.80 5.24
N ASN A 133 -18.74 9.56 5.26
CA ASN A 133 -17.89 9.81 4.11
C ASN A 133 -16.41 9.60 4.47
N ALA A 134 -15.50 9.82 3.52
CA ALA A 134 -14.07 9.68 3.73
C ALA A 134 -13.53 10.45 4.96
N GLY A 135 -14.13 11.60 5.29
CA GLY A 135 -13.77 12.40 6.46
C GLY A 135 -14.08 11.73 7.81
N ASP A 136 -15.03 10.81 7.82
CA ASP A 136 -15.45 10.08 9.02
C ASP A 136 -14.64 8.80 9.28
N ILE A 137 -13.77 8.39 8.37
CA ILE A 137 -12.90 7.24 8.55
C ILE A 137 -11.93 7.53 9.71
N PRO A 138 -11.83 6.66 10.73
CA PRO A 138 -11.03 6.94 11.92
C PRO A 138 -9.51 6.91 11.67
N VAL A 139 -9.08 6.35 10.55
CA VAL A 139 -7.68 6.18 10.12
C VAL A 139 -7.50 6.66 8.68
N ASP A 140 -6.26 6.85 8.24
CA ASP A 140 -5.98 7.24 6.86
C ASP A 140 -4.67 6.58 6.36
N ALA A 141 -4.38 6.66 5.08
CA ALA A 141 -3.26 5.97 4.44
C ALA A 141 -1.88 6.31 5.03
N HIS A 142 -1.68 7.54 5.50
CA HIS A 142 -0.43 7.93 6.16
C HIS A 142 -0.15 7.14 7.45
N GLU A 143 -1.19 6.73 8.17
CA GLU A 143 -1.06 5.89 9.36
C GLU A 143 -0.68 4.46 8.98
N LEU A 144 -1.21 3.95 7.85
CA LEU A 144 -0.82 2.65 7.32
C LEU A 144 0.67 2.66 6.88
N LEU A 145 1.13 3.74 6.24
CA LEU A 145 2.55 3.95 5.94
C LEU A 145 3.40 4.05 7.21
N ALA A 146 2.89 4.72 8.24
CA ALA A 146 3.56 4.83 9.53
C ALA A 146 3.75 3.48 10.24
N LEU A 147 2.83 2.53 10.07
CA LEU A 147 2.98 1.15 10.57
C LEU A 147 4.14 0.39 9.88
N CYS A 148 4.60 0.84 8.73
CA CYS A 148 5.79 0.26 8.09
C CYS A 148 7.09 0.74 8.73
N ALA A 149 7.10 1.92 9.36
CA ALA A 149 8.30 2.50 9.98
C ALA A 149 8.85 1.61 11.11
N PRO A 150 10.18 1.56 11.31
CA PRO A 150 11.25 2.25 10.57
C PRO A 150 11.74 1.49 9.33
N ARG A 151 11.04 0.42 8.92
CA ARG A 151 11.46 -0.48 7.82
C ARG A 151 11.39 0.24 6.47
N PRO A 152 12.36 -0.02 5.57
CA PRO A 152 12.45 0.60 4.26
C PRO A 152 11.17 0.47 3.44
N THR A 153 10.61 1.61 3.02
CA THR A 153 9.36 1.72 2.29
C THR A 153 9.55 2.62 1.07
N PHE A 154 9.48 2.03 -0.12
CA PHE A 154 9.64 2.70 -1.40
C PHE A 154 8.28 2.87 -2.08
N ILE A 155 7.84 4.10 -2.28
CA ILE A 155 6.57 4.43 -2.95
C ILE A 155 6.88 4.93 -4.34
N SER A 156 6.19 4.39 -5.34
CA SER A 156 6.40 4.77 -6.73
C SER A 156 5.11 4.87 -7.54
N TYR A 157 5.18 5.73 -8.54
CA TYR A 157 4.15 5.91 -9.56
C TYR A 157 4.80 6.10 -10.94
N GLY A 158 4.06 5.78 -11.99
CA GLY A 158 4.40 6.16 -13.35
C GLY A 158 3.83 7.53 -13.70
N VAL A 159 3.66 7.78 -15.01
CA VAL A 159 3.07 9.02 -15.52
C VAL A 159 1.77 8.74 -16.28
N PRO A 160 0.78 9.63 -16.17
CA PRO A 160 -0.53 9.47 -16.84
C PRO A 160 -0.41 9.32 -18.36
N GLU A 161 0.52 10.03 -18.95
CA GLU A 161 0.77 10.04 -20.40
C GLU A 161 1.19 8.67 -20.96
N LYS A 162 1.68 7.78 -20.07
CA LYS A 162 2.08 6.40 -20.40
C LYS A 162 1.18 5.35 -19.75
N GLY A 163 0.03 5.75 -19.18
CA GLY A 163 -1.01 4.84 -18.71
C GLY A 163 -1.04 4.59 -17.20
N ASP A 164 -0.24 5.31 -16.39
CA ASP A 164 -0.43 5.31 -14.93
C ASP A 164 -1.49 6.36 -14.58
N ALA A 165 -2.73 5.93 -14.56
CA ALA A 165 -3.89 6.79 -14.62
C ALA A 165 -3.87 7.89 -13.55
N LYS A 166 -4.22 9.11 -13.97
CA LYS A 166 -4.19 10.30 -13.12
C LYS A 166 -5.08 10.15 -11.87
N TRP A 167 -6.18 9.39 -11.99
CA TRP A 167 -7.11 9.14 -10.89
C TRP A 167 -6.52 8.30 -9.74
N LEU A 168 -5.34 7.70 -9.91
CA LEU A 168 -4.60 7.05 -8.82
C LEU A 168 -4.07 8.04 -7.76
N ASP A 169 -4.21 9.32 -8.01
CA ASP A 169 -3.82 10.42 -7.12
C ASP A 169 -2.38 10.30 -6.58
N HIS A 170 -1.43 10.42 -7.51
CA HIS A 170 0.00 10.39 -7.18
C HIS A 170 0.36 11.44 -6.11
N GLN A 171 -0.20 12.65 -6.23
CA GLN A 171 0.03 13.73 -5.26
C GLN A 171 -0.55 13.38 -3.88
N GLY A 172 -1.72 12.75 -3.81
CA GLY A 172 -2.32 12.32 -2.53
C GLY A 172 -1.47 11.27 -1.83
N SER A 173 -0.87 10.36 -2.59
CA SER A 173 0.07 9.36 -2.05
C SER A 173 1.38 9.99 -1.57
N PHE A 174 1.89 11.01 -2.28
CA PHE A 174 3.03 11.79 -1.82
C PHE A 174 2.71 12.55 -0.53
N MET A 175 1.53 13.16 -0.45
CA MET A 175 1.07 13.81 0.79
C MET A 175 0.99 12.85 1.97
N ALA A 176 0.53 11.61 1.75
CA ALA A 176 0.52 10.58 2.79
C ALA A 176 1.93 10.21 3.25
N ALA A 177 2.88 10.09 2.31
CA ALA A 177 4.28 9.84 2.64
C ALA A 177 4.87 10.98 3.47
N ILE A 178 4.61 12.24 3.13
CA ILE A 178 5.00 13.41 3.92
C ILE A 178 4.38 13.35 5.32
N ALA A 179 3.11 13.05 5.44
CA ALA A 179 2.42 12.97 6.72
C ALA A 179 2.93 11.81 7.62
N ALA A 180 3.51 10.76 7.02
CA ALA A 180 4.12 9.65 7.76
C ALA A 180 5.57 9.94 8.24
N GLN A 181 6.25 10.94 7.68
CA GLN A 181 7.66 11.28 8.01
C GLN A 181 7.95 11.38 9.52
N PRO A 182 7.11 12.06 10.34
CA PRO A 182 7.41 12.21 11.75
C PRO A 182 7.58 10.88 12.49
N VAL A 183 6.85 9.83 12.07
CA VAL A 183 6.94 8.50 12.70
C VAL A 183 8.27 7.83 12.32
N TYR A 184 8.72 7.96 11.07
CA TYR A 184 10.05 7.46 10.67
C TYR A 184 11.15 8.10 11.51
N ARG A 185 11.16 9.43 11.65
CA ARG A 185 12.14 10.15 12.50
C ARG A 185 12.05 9.73 13.96
N LEU A 186 10.83 9.61 14.51
CA LEU A 186 10.62 9.18 15.89
C LEU A 186 11.27 7.81 16.17
N LEU A 187 11.25 6.93 15.18
CA LEU A 187 11.85 5.59 15.27
C LEU A 187 13.31 5.53 14.79
N GLY A 188 13.96 6.69 14.61
CA GLY A 188 15.37 6.79 14.25
C GLY A 188 15.69 6.54 12.77
N ALA A 189 14.69 6.47 11.91
CA ALA A 189 14.88 6.29 10.48
C ALA A 189 14.93 7.64 9.74
N LYS A 190 15.65 7.68 8.61
CA LYS A 190 15.60 8.81 7.68
C LYS A 190 14.31 8.75 6.86
N ASP A 191 13.71 9.91 6.67
CA ASP A 191 12.53 10.12 5.86
C ASP A 191 12.84 10.78 4.50
N LEU A 192 11.86 11.47 3.89
CA LEU A 192 12.01 12.14 2.60
C LEU A 192 12.77 13.47 2.70
N GLY A 193 13.09 13.96 3.90
CA GLY A 193 13.79 15.23 4.10
C GLY A 193 13.00 16.48 3.67
N ARG A 194 11.66 16.38 3.73
CA ARG A 194 10.75 17.47 3.40
C ARG A 194 10.14 18.10 4.65
N SER A 195 9.48 19.25 4.49
CA SER A 195 8.68 19.81 5.59
C SER A 195 7.51 18.87 5.94
N ASP A 196 7.00 18.96 7.17
CA ASP A 196 5.85 18.16 7.58
C ASP A 196 4.51 18.75 7.13
N ASN A 197 4.54 19.84 6.41
CA ASN A 197 3.32 20.45 5.86
C ASN A 197 2.89 19.74 4.57
N TYR A 198 2.30 18.55 4.74
CA TYR A 198 1.84 17.72 3.62
C TYR A 198 0.89 18.46 2.66
N LYS A 199 0.18 19.49 3.11
CA LYS A 199 -0.73 20.29 2.27
C LYS A 199 0.00 21.19 1.27
N SER A 200 1.17 21.67 1.63
CA SER A 200 1.98 22.56 0.78
C SER A 200 3.03 21.82 -0.05
N GLU A 201 3.46 20.63 0.41
CA GLU A 201 4.47 19.85 -0.31
C GLU A 201 3.94 19.35 -1.66
N ARG A 202 4.82 19.32 -2.63
CA ARG A 202 4.54 18.83 -3.99
C ARG A 202 5.52 17.74 -4.35
N MET A 203 5.03 16.79 -5.14
CA MET A 203 5.89 15.76 -5.72
C MET A 203 7.09 16.40 -6.42
N PRO A 204 8.27 15.77 -6.35
CA PRO A 204 9.37 16.14 -7.22
C PRO A 204 9.00 15.90 -8.69
N GLU A 205 9.77 16.48 -9.59
CA GLU A 205 9.63 16.23 -11.02
C GLU A 205 9.84 14.75 -11.34
N VAL A 206 9.26 14.31 -12.46
CA VAL A 206 9.41 12.94 -12.96
C VAL A 206 10.89 12.57 -13.08
N ASN A 207 11.23 11.38 -12.66
CA ASN A 207 12.59 10.84 -12.57
C ASN A 207 13.51 11.48 -11.49
N VAL A 208 13.05 12.47 -10.77
CA VAL A 208 13.73 12.94 -9.56
C VAL A 208 13.40 11.98 -8.42
N SER A 209 14.43 11.32 -7.90
CA SER A 209 14.28 10.29 -6.87
C SER A 209 14.63 10.84 -5.49
N MET A 210 13.87 10.46 -4.48
CA MET A 210 14.12 10.75 -3.06
C MET A 210 14.45 9.42 -2.37
N LEU A 211 15.72 9.02 -2.39
CA LEU A 211 16.17 7.67 -2.01
C LEU A 211 17.22 7.69 -0.87
N ASP A 212 17.36 8.79 -0.15
CA ASP A 212 18.38 8.94 0.91
C ASP A 212 17.96 8.30 2.23
N GLY A 213 16.68 8.08 2.43
CA GLY A 213 16.08 7.55 3.66
C GLY A 213 15.43 6.18 3.50
N GLN A 214 14.94 5.66 4.63
CA GLN A 214 14.10 4.47 4.70
C GLN A 214 12.72 4.71 4.09
N LEU A 215 12.18 5.92 4.20
CA LEU A 215 11.01 6.33 3.43
C LEU A 215 11.50 6.93 2.12
N ALA A 216 11.09 6.36 1.00
CA ALA A 216 11.56 6.72 -0.33
C ALA A 216 10.39 6.99 -1.29
N TRP A 217 10.64 7.89 -2.25
CA TRP A 217 9.67 8.25 -3.27
C TRP A 217 10.33 8.36 -4.64
N ARG A 218 9.65 7.86 -5.66
CA ARG A 218 10.06 8.07 -7.05
C ARG A 218 8.86 8.01 -7.99
N GLN A 219 8.65 9.08 -8.79
CA GLN A 219 7.80 9.01 -9.98
C GLN A 219 8.69 8.75 -11.20
N HIS A 220 8.41 7.66 -11.93
CA HIS A 220 9.16 7.32 -13.14
C HIS A 220 8.39 7.73 -14.41
N ASP A 221 9.07 7.83 -15.52
CA ASP A 221 8.51 8.18 -16.83
C ASP A 221 7.86 7.00 -17.59
N GLY A 222 7.63 5.89 -16.93
CA GLY A 222 6.87 4.74 -17.45
C GLY A 222 5.39 4.83 -17.13
N GLY A 223 4.64 3.81 -17.55
CA GLY A 223 3.21 3.68 -17.26
C GLY A 223 2.92 2.93 -15.97
N HIS A 224 1.80 2.22 -15.93
CA HIS A 224 1.31 1.47 -14.76
C HIS A 224 2.12 0.18 -14.54
N THR A 225 3.35 0.32 -14.07
CA THR A 225 4.35 -0.76 -13.88
C THR A 225 5.43 -0.32 -12.90
N ASP A 226 6.12 -1.26 -12.29
CA ASP A 226 7.30 -1.04 -11.46
C ASP A 226 8.63 -1.21 -12.23
N GLY A 227 8.59 -1.74 -13.43
CA GLY A 227 9.76 -2.07 -14.23
C GLY A 227 10.88 -1.01 -14.23
N PRO A 228 10.58 0.29 -14.45
CA PRO A 228 11.58 1.34 -14.45
C PRO A 228 12.24 1.60 -13.08
N ASN A 229 11.69 1.04 -12.00
CA ASN A 229 12.22 1.25 -10.65
C ASN A 229 13.33 0.29 -10.26
N TRP A 230 13.41 -0.91 -10.82
CA TRP A 230 14.32 -1.97 -10.33
C TRP A 230 15.78 -1.53 -10.27
N LYS A 231 16.26 -0.76 -11.26
CA LYS A 231 17.61 -0.22 -11.27
C LYS A 231 17.90 0.82 -10.17
N TYR A 232 16.86 1.37 -9.55
CA TYR A 232 16.95 2.30 -8.42
C TYR A 232 16.63 1.60 -7.10
N PHE A 233 15.63 0.72 -7.12
CA PHE A 233 15.15 0.01 -5.95
C PHE A 233 16.20 -0.97 -5.41
N ILE A 234 16.84 -1.78 -6.27
CA ILE A 234 17.81 -2.77 -5.81
C ILE A 234 19.00 -2.11 -5.08
N PRO A 235 19.71 -1.12 -5.67
CA PRO A 235 20.80 -0.45 -4.95
C PRO A 235 20.36 0.30 -3.69
N TRP A 236 19.14 0.82 -3.68
CA TRP A 236 18.58 1.44 -2.50
C TRP A 236 18.29 0.40 -1.42
N ALA A 237 17.65 -0.71 -1.76
CA ALA A 237 17.37 -1.81 -0.86
C ALA A 237 18.66 -2.37 -0.24
N ASP A 238 19.70 -2.61 -1.05
CA ASP A 238 21.01 -3.07 -0.58
C ASP A 238 21.57 -2.16 0.50
N ARG A 239 21.52 -0.83 0.29
CA ARG A 239 21.96 0.13 1.31
C ARG A 239 21.14 0.07 2.59
N MET A 240 19.80 -0.06 2.44
CA MET A 240 18.87 -0.03 3.57
C MET A 240 19.00 -1.27 4.45
N ILE A 241 19.27 -2.43 3.88
CA ILE A 241 19.45 -3.69 4.61
C ILE A 241 20.92 -4.04 4.89
N GLY A 242 21.86 -3.21 4.45
CA GLY A 242 23.29 -3.44 4.64
C GLY A 242 23.87 -4.58 3.80
N HIS A 243 23.19 -4.95 2.69
CA HIS A 243 23.69 -5.96 1.76
C HIS A 243 24.82 -5.40 0.91
N LYS A 244 25.86 -6.22 0.71
CA LYS A 244 26.95 -5.94 -0.24
C LYS A 244 26.88 -7.01 -1.31
N ALA A 245 26.64 -6.62 -2.55
CA ALA A 245 26.75 -7.51 -3.70
C ALA A 245 28.18 -8.10 -3.72
N GLN A 246 28.25 -9.41 -3.90
CA GLN A 246 29.53 -10.14 -4.04
C GLN A 246 30.06 -9.97 -5.45
#